data_2e33a7a44d90122b98ec53d9fc3dc0ce
#
_entry.id   2e33a7a44d90122b98ec53d9fc3dc0ce
#
_cell.length_a   1.000
_cell.length_b   1.000
_cell.length_c   1.000
_cell.angle_alpha   90.00
_cell.angle_beta   90.00
_cell.angle_gamma   90.00
#
_symmetry.space_group_name_H-M   'P 1'
#
loop_
_entity.id
_entity.type
_entity.pdbx_description
1 polymer ?
#
loop_
_entity_poly.entity_id
_entity_poly.type
_entity_poly.pdbx_seq_one_letter_code
_entity_poly.pdbx_strand_id
1 'polypeptide(L)'
;MFRLLLIPISLLILNACTAVTSEVRATIEYAFKDAEDAELSQDKIDSFPYTSLYAQWSEKPRSLIVLGYVNKPDDWHFITADKETLVLRNGRIIRTQSLNNNLLSVSNLSDDPLECILTSPTECETRWQRQHDIELNDKVISRKVISDFSVQEKQTLDLPIGPVAATKVVEQGRFELSGDRFVNEFWLEDDGHVVKSKQTLFPAGDELTLTQVTWIGRDYSESRRAKKEQQGQEAE
;
A
#
# COMPACT_ATOMS: atom_id res chain seq x y z
N MET A 1 17.10 -66.84 29.00
CA MET A 1 16.66 -65.65 29.80
C MET A 1 16.78 -64.36 29.02
N PHE A 2 16.51 -64.33 27.68
CA PHE A 2 16.70 -63.13 26.83
C PHE A 2 15.43 -62.61 26.14
N ARG A 3 14.29 -63.18 26.45
CA ARG A 3 12.99 -62.82 25.77
C ARG A 3 12.05 -61.89 26.56
N LEU A 4 12.38 -61.52 27.80
CA LEU A 4 11.48 -60.70 28.64
C LEU A 4 11.84 -59.23 28.69
N LEU A 5 12.96 -58.79 28.08
CA LEU A 5 13.40 -57.37 28.10
C LEU A 5 12.97 -56.54 26.91
N LEU A 6 12.37 -57.14 25.86
CA LEU A 6 11.98 -56.46 24.63
C LEU A 6 10.55 -55.87 24.65
N ILE A 7 9.70 -56.28 25.61
CA ILE A 7 8.31 -55.86 25.70
C ILE A 7 8.16 -54.42 26.26
N PRO A 8 8.92 -53.94 27.25
CA PRO A 8 8.73 -52.59 27.80
C PRO A 8 9.28 -51.48 26.88
N ILE A 9 10.20 -51.77 25.97
CA ILE A 9 10.74 -50.75 25.02
C ILE A 9 9.75 -50.45 23.91
N SER A 10 8.92 -51.39 23.49
CA SER A 10 7.88 -51.18 22.46
C SER A 10 6.71 -50.31 22.93
N LEU A 11 6.43 -50.24 24.25
CA LEU A 11 5.32 -49.41 24.79
C LEU A 11 5.71 -47.93 24.95
N LEU A 12 7.02 -47.60 24.98
CA LEU A 12 7.47 -46.18 25.11
C LEU A 12 7.47 -45.42 23.79
N ILE A 13 7.41 -46.09 22.65
CA ILE A 13 7.42 -45.46 21.32
C ILE A 13 6.04 -44.98 20.91
N LEU A 14 4.96 -45.50 21.49
CA LEU A 14 3.57 -45.14 21.15
C LEU A 14 3.10 -43.78 21.73
N ASN A 15 3.79 -43.21 22.72
CA ASN A 15 3.43 -41.91 23.29
C ASN A 15 4.10 -40.71 22.60
N ALA A 16 5.08 -40.93 21.70
CA ALA A 16 5.75 -39.83 20.99
C ALA A 16 4.95 -39.28 19.78
N CYS A 17 3.96 -40.05 19.27
CA CYS A 17 3.20 -39.64 18.09
C CYS A 17 2.04 -38.65 18.41
N THR A 18 1.60 -38.51 19.66
CA THR A 18 0.46 -37.63 19.97
C THR A 18 0.85 -36.15 20.10
N ALA A 19 2.08 -35.85 20.46
CA ALA A 19 2.59 -34.47 20.55
C ALA A 19 2.84 -33.87 19.16
N VAL A 20 3.36 -34.66 18.22
CA VAL A 20 3.63 -34.23 16.84
C VAL A 20 2.34 -33.94 16.08
N THR A 21 1.26 -34.66 16.35
CA THR A 21 -0.02 -34.46 15.67
C THR A 21 -0.75 -33.18 16.09
N SER A 22 -0.60 -32.72 17.34
CA SER A 22 -1.23 -31.48 17.81
C SER A 22 -0.55 -30.23 17.24
N GLU A 23 0.77 -30.21 17.13
CA GLU A 23 1.53 -29.11 16.53
C GLU A 23 1.32 -29.04 15.01
N VAL A 24 1.33 -30.19 14.33
CA VAL A 24 1.03 -30.25 12.89
C VAL A 24 -0.41 -29.83 12.61
N ARG A 25 -1.36 -30.24 13.45
CA ARG A 25 -2.76 -29.82 13.31
C ARG A 25 -2.92 -28.32 13.55
N ALA A 26 -2.30 -27.74 14.57
CA ALA A 26 -2.30 -26.30 14.84
C ALA A 26 -1.66 -25.52 13.68
N THR A 27 -0.57 -26.05 13.11
CA THR A 27 0.09 -25.45 11.94
C THR A 27 -0.80 -25.52 10.69
N ILE A 28 -1.51 -26.63 10.48
CA ILE A 28 -2.48 -26.78 9.38
C ILE A 28 -3.67 -25.85 9.59
N GLU A 29 -4.27 -25.79 10.78
CA GLU A 29 -5.37 -24.86 11.10
C GLU A 29 -4.95 -23.40 10.91
N TYR A 30 -3.72 -23.04 11.28
CA TYR A 30 -3.16 -21.71 11.04
C TYR A 30 -2.93 -21.42 9.55
N ALA A 31 -2.44 -22.40 8.79
CA ALA A 31 -2.17 -22.27 7.34
C ALA A 31 -3.45 -22.20 6.49
N PHE A 32 -4.56 -22.78 6.97
CA PHE A 32 -5.87 -22.73 6.31
C PHE A 32 -6.84 -21.73 6.94
N LYS A 33 -6.42 -20.98 7.95
CA LYS A 33 -7.19 -19.84 8.44
C LYS A 33 -7.10 -18.77 7.38
N ASP A 34 -8.23 -18.43 6.77
CA ASP A 34 -8.33 -17.30 5.85
C ASP A 34 -7.74 -16.06 6.54
N ALA A 35 -6.79 -15.41 5.89
CA ALA A 35 -6.23 -14.20 6.42
C ALA A 35 -7.35 -13.18 6.59
N GLU A 36 -7.53 -12.68 7.80
CA GLU A 36 -8.54 -11.67 8.10
C GLU A 36 -8.04 -10.29 7.61
N ASP A 37 -8.97 -9.45 7.17
CA ASP A 37 -8.68 -8.04 6.85
C ASP A 37 -8.05 -7.34 8.05
N ALA A 38 -6.97 -6.61 7.83
CA ALA A 38 -6.44 -5.72 8.84
C ALA A 38 -7.47 -4.63 9.14
N GLU A 39 -7.89 -4.52 10.40
CA GLU A 39 -8.82 -3.50 10.86
C GLU A 39 -8.35 -2.93 12.20
N LEU A 40 -8.26 -1.60 12.26
CA LEU A 40 -7.97 -0.88 13.47
C LEU A 40 -9.28 -0.29 14.03
N SER A 41 -9.52 -0.46 15.32
CA SER A 41 -10.60 0.26 16.01
C SER A 41 -10.33 1.77 16.00
N GLN A 42 -11.37 2.60 16.11
CA GLN A 42 -11.22 4.06 16.12
C GLN A 42 -10.25 4.53 17.20
N ASP A 43 -10.33 3.99 18.42
CA ASP A 43 -9.41 4.34 19.51
C ASP A 43 -7.94 4.07 19.17
N LYS A 44 -7.68 3.00 18.38
CA LYS A 44 -6.34 2.70 17.89
C LYS A 44 -5.90 3.66 16.78
N ILE A 45 -6.80 4.02 15.86
CA ILE A 45 -6.53 5.00 14.82
C ILE A 45 -6.15 6.34 15.44
N ASP A 46 -6.95 6.80 16.40
CA ASP A 46 -6.76 8.10 17.07
C ASP A 46 -5.46 8.19 17.88
N SER A 47 -4.96 7.04 18.36
CA SER A 47 -3.71 6.94 19.14
C SER A 47 -2.51 6.42 18.35
N PHE A 48 -2.67 6.09 17.04
CA PHE A 48 -1.60 5.47 16.25
C PHE A 48 -0.51 6.48 15.88
N PRO A 49 0.73 6.32 16.39
CA PRO A 49 1.76 7.35 16.30
C PRO A 49 2.53 7.34 14.97
N TYR A 50 2.02 6.68 13.94
CA TYR A 50 2.68 6.53 12.65
C TYR A 50 1.72 6.85 11.50
N THR A 51 2.25 7.34 10.39
CA THR A 51 1.52 7.38 9.12
C THR A 51 1.32 5.96 8.60
N SER A 52 0.08 5.60 8.26
CA SER A 52 -0.25 4.26 7.81
C SER A 52 -1.31 4.23 6.73
N LEU A 53 -1.30 3.18 5.92
CA LEU A 53 -2.27 2.90 4.87
C LEU A 53 -2.81 1.49 5.04
N TYR A 54 -4.04 1.26 4.62
CA TYR A 54 -4.48 -0.06 4.22
C TYR A 54 -4.07 -0.32 2.77
N ALA A 55 -3.51 -1.50 2.52
CA ALA A 55 -3.14 -2.00 1.19
C ALA A 55 -3.93 -3.27 0.90
N GLN A 56 -4.61 -3.32 -0.25
CA GLN A 56 -5.44 -4.46 -0.65
C GLN A 56 -5.26 -4.77 -2.13
N TRP A 57 -4.79 -5.97 -2.44
CA TRP A 57 -4.70 -6.51 -3.80
C TRP A 57 -6.03 -7.17 -4.18
N SER A 58 -6.77 -6.59 -5.12
CA SER A 58 -8.05 -7.15 -5.62
C SER A 58 -8.88 -7.82 -4.50
N GLU A 59 -9.11 -9.13 -4.61
CA GLU A 59 -9.91 -9.93 -3.68
C GLU A 59 -9.11 -10.45 -2.46
N LYS A 60 -7.83 -10.06 -2.30
CA LYS A 60 -7.01 -10.53 -1.17
C LYS A 60 -7.34 -9.75 0.10
N PRO A 61 -7.06 -10.35 1.26
CA PRO A 61 -7.20 -9.67 2.53
C PRO A 61 -6.39 -8.37 2.57
N ARG A 62 -6.98 -7.40 3.23
CA ARG A 62 -6.39 -6.07 3.44
C ARG A 62 -5.27 -6.13 4.47
N SER A 63 -4.13 -5.54 4.17
CA SER A 63 -2.99 -5.42 5.08
C SER A 63 -2.82 -3.99 5.59
N LEU A 64 -2.36 -3.81 6.83
CA LEU A 64 -1.88 -2.53 7.34
C LEU A 64 -0.40 -2.37 7.00
N ILE A 65 -0.06 -1.27 6.34
CA ILE A 65 1.32 -0.88 6.04
C ILE A 65 1.65 0.43 6.75
N VAL A 66 2.86 0.54 7.26
CA VAL A 66 3.30 1.67 8.09
C VAL A 66 4.47 2.38 7.41
N LEU A 67 4.47 3.70 7.46
CA LEU A 67 5.59 4.50 6.98
C LEU A 67 6.83 4.23 7.84
N GLY A 68 7.84 3.59 7.23
CA GLY A 68 9.12 3.32 7.87
C GLY A 68 10.07 4.50 7.83
N TYR A 69 10.23 5.11 6.66
CA TYR A 69 11.10 6.28 6.44
C TYR A 69 10.78 6.99 5.14
N VAL A 70 11.31 8.20 4.99
CA VAL A 70 11.19 9.03 3.78
C VAL A 70 12.60 9.33 3.26
N ASN A 71 12.84 9.06 1.98
CA ASN A 71 14.04 9.45 1.27
C ASN A 71 13.81 10.72 0.43
N LYS A 72 14.88 11.45 0.13
CA LYS A 72 14.79 12.57 -0.82
C LYS A 72 14.68 12.05 -2.27
N PRO A 73 13.92 12.70 -3.17
CA PRO A 73 13.24 13.99 -2.97
C PRO A 73 11.99 13.91 -2.10
N ASP A 74 11.18 12.84 -2.19
CA ASP A 74 9.96 12.62 -1.40
C ASP A 74 9.44 11.18 -1.61
N ASP A 75 10.33 10.20 -1.45
CA ASP A 75 10.01 8.79 -1.56
C ASP A 75 9.63 8.22 -0.20
N TRP A 76 8.36 7.87 -0.04
CA TRP A 76 7.77 7.36 1.19
C TRP A 76 7.78 5.84 1.17
N HIS A 77 8.55 5.23 2.07
CA HIS A 77 8.71 3.78 2.17
C HIS A 77 7.75 3.20 3.21
N PHE A 78 6.68 2.56 2.73
CA PHE A 78 5.73 1.83 3.57
C PHE A 78 6.12 0.37 3.65
N ILE A 79 6.02 -0.21 4.85
CA ILE A 79 6.49 -1.56 5.16
C ILE A 79 5.35 -2.37 5.77
N THR A 80 5.17 -3.61 5.28
CA THR A 80 4.23 -4.60 5.84
C THR A 80 4.88 -5.34 7.03
N ALA A 81 4.08 -6.08 7.80
CA ALA A 81 4.57 -6.98 8.84
C ALA A 81 5.53 -8.04 8.29
N ASP A 82 5.33 -8.48 7.03
CA ASP A 82 6.16 -9.48 6.34
C ASP A 82 7.39 -8.86 5.66
N LYS A 83 7.67 -7.57 5.94
CA LYS A 83 8.81 -6.81 5.39
C LYS A 83 8.75 -6.56 3.88
N GLU A 84 7.59 -6.70 3.28
CA GLU A 84 7.35 -6.18 1.93
C GLU A 84 7.38 -4.65 1.97
N THR A 85 7.86 -4.02 0.92
CA THR A 85 7.97 -2.57 0.87
C THR A 85 7.28 -2.01 -0.36
N LEU A 86 6.45 -0.99 -0.15
CA LEU A 86 5.90 -0.13 -1.20
C LEU A 86 6.53 1.26 -1.08
N VAL A 87 7.12 1.74 -2.16
CA VAL A 87 7.68 3.10 -2.22
C VAL A 87 6.74 3.99 -3.02
N LEU A 88 6.25 5.04 -2.38
CA LEU A 88 5.32 5.99 -2.96
C LEU A 88 5.96 7.36 -3.13
N ARG A 89 5.63 8.03 -4.24
CA ARG A 89 5.87 9.47 -4.47
C ARG A 89 4.58 10.11 -4.94
N ASN A 90 4.14 11.16 -4.28
CA ASN A 90 2.86 11.83 -4.56
C ASN A 90 1.68 10.84 -4.65
N GLY A 91 1.64 9.82 -3.77
CA GLY A 91 0.64 8.76 -3.75
C GLY A 91 0.77 7.69 -4.85
N ARG A 92 1.68 7.86 -5.81
CA ARG A 92 2.00 6.85 -6.83
C ARG A 92 2.99 5.83 -6.30
N ILE A 93 2.73 4.56 -6.53
CA ILE A 93 3.72 3.50 -6.29
C ILE A 93 4.77 3.57 -7.39
N ILE A 94 6.03 3.82 -7.01
CA ILE A 94 7.17 3.95 -7.91
C ILE A 94 8.14 2.78 -7.82
N ARG A 95 8.04 2.00 -6.74
CA ARG A 95 8.84 0.79 -6.51
C ARG A 95 8.16 -0.13 -5.52
N THR A 96 8.38 -1.43 -5.69
CA THR A 96 8.04 -2.45 -4.68
C THR A 96 9.24 -3.35 -4.42
N GLN A 97 9.29 -3.97 -3.24
CA GLN A 97 10.36 -4.90 -2.86
C GLN A 97 9.78 -6.05 -2.04
N SER A 98 10.35 -7.23 -2.22
CA SER A 98 9.98 -8.46 -1.50
C SER A 98 8.58 -8.99 -1.80
N LEU A 99 7.93 -8.52 -2.87
CA LEU A 99 6.73 -9.12 -3.42
C LEU A 99 7.10 -10.27 -4.38
N ASN A 100 6.14 -11.11 -4.73
CA ASN A 100 6.34 -12.16 -5.75
C ASN A 100 6.73 -11.60 -7.12
N ASN A 101 6.15 -10.46 -7.48
CA ASN A 101 6.52 -9.64 -8.64
C ASN A 101 6.78 -8.22 -8.17
N ASN A 102 7.82 -7.57 -8.68
CA ASN A 102 8.24 -6.27 -8.21
C ASN A 102 8.24 -5.22 -9.32
N LEU A 103 7.75 -4.03 -9.01
CA LEU A 103 8.05 -2.81 -9.76
C LEU A 103 9.40 -2.31 -9.29
N LEU A 104 10.43 -2.46 -10.11
CA LEU A 104 11.80 -2.10 -9.75
C LEU A 104 12.05 -0.61 -9.84
N SER A 105 11.50 0.03 -10.89
CA SER A 105 11.63 1.48 -11.10
C SER A 105 10.55 2.02 -12.04
N VAL A 106 10.29 3.32 -11.90
CA VAL A 106 9.50 4.14 -12.83
C VAL A 106 10.37 5.31 -13.27
N SER A 107 10.52 5.52 -14.60
CA SER A 107 11.27 6.65 -15.13
C SER A 107 10.40 7.91 -15.25
N ASN A 108 11.05 9.05 -15.51
CA ASN A 108 10.38 10.31 -15.87
C ASN A 108 9.38 10.81 -14.80
N LEU A 109 9.72 10.63 -13.51
CA LEU A 109 8.86 10.99 -12.39
C LEU A 109 8.67 12.50 -12.23
N SER A 110 9.60 13.33 -12.75
CA SER A 110 9.44 14.79 -12.76
C SER A 110 8.28 15.30 -13.60
N ASP A 111 7.80 14.49 -14.51
CA ASP A 111 6.71 14.84 -15.44
C ASP A 111 5.40 14.10 -15.04
N ASP A 112 5.33 13.53 -13.83
CA ASP A 112 4.10 12.89 -13.34
C ASP A 112 3.01 13.94 -13.09
N PRO A 113 1.87 13.87 -13.83
CA PRO A 113 0.79 14.84 -13.65
C PRO A 113 0.21 14.92 -12.24
N LEU A 114 0.35 13.91 -11.42
CA LEU A 114 -0.13 13.97 -10.02
C LEU A 114 0.55 15.08 -9.21
N GLU A 115 1.75 15.52 -9.62
CA GLU A 115 2.48 16.60 -8.92
C GLU A 115 1.85 17.97 -9.17
N CYS A 116 1.23 18.18 -10.33
CA CYS A 116 0.77 19.50 -10.77
C CYS A 116 -0.74 19.62 -11.07
N ILE A 117 -1.44 18.51 -11.30
CA ILE A 117 -2.78 18.50 -11.90
C ILE A 117 -3.85 19.26 -11.10
N LEU A 118 -3.69 19.38 -9.78
CA LEU A 118 -4.58 20.18 -8.92
C LEU A 118 -3.97 21.52 -8.52
N THR A 119 -2.65 21.60 -8.38
CA THR A 119 -1.94 22.78 -7.87
C THR A 119 -1.61 23.79 -8.95
N SER A 120 -1.37 23.34 -10.19
CA SER A 120 -1.01 24.18 -11.35
C SER A 120 -1.63 23.65 -12.64
N PRO A 121 -2.97 23.51 -12.73
CA PRO A 121 -3.64 22.77 -13.80
C PRO A 121 -3.42 23.36 -15.20
N THR A 122 -3.15 24.67 -15.30
CA THR A 122 -2.90 25.36 -16.59
C THR A 122 -1.50 25.07 -17.17
N GLU A 123 -0.57 24.66 -16.34
CA GLU A 123 0.82 24.35 -16.72
C GLU A 123 1.10 22.86 -16.70
N CYS A 124 0.11 22.05 -16.29
CA CYS A 124 0.25 20.61 -16.10
C CYS A 124 -0.08 19.86 -17.41
N GLU A 125 0.88 19.14 -17.94
CA GLU A 125 0.61 18.23 -19.04
C GLU A 125 -0.17 17.01 -18.53
N THR A 126 -1.28 16.69 -19.21
CA THR A 126 -2.14 15.55 -18.82
C THR A 126 -1.77 14.25 -19.52
N ARG A 127 -0.75 14.26 -20.37
CA ARG A 127 -0.22 13.07 -21.04
C ARG A 127 1.17 12.75 -20.53
N TRP A 128 1.36 11.51 -20.09
CA TRP A 128 2.63 11.07 -19.51
C TRP A 128 3.17 9.81 -20.18
N GLN A 129 4.48 9.84 -20.49
CA GLN A 129 5.21 8.69 -21.00
C GLN A 129 6.33 8.32 -20.04
N ARG A 130 6.38 7.06 -19.64
CA ARG A 130 7.36 6.53 -18.71
C ARG A 130 7.76 5.10 -19.07
N GLN A 131 8.80 4.60 -18.43
CA GLN A 131 9.21 3.22 -18.47
C GLN A 131 9.04 2.61 -17.08
N HIS A 132 8.44 1.44 -17.03
CA HIS A 132 8.43 0.56 -15.87
C HIS A 132 9.47 -0.54 -16.08
N ASP A 133 10.43 -0.67 -15.17
CA ASP A 133 11.26 -1.84 -15.03
C ASP A 133 10.62 -2.77 -14.01
N ILE A 134 10.34 -4.00 -14.41
CA ILE A 134 9.46 -4.92 -13.69
C ILE A 134 10.17 -6.26 -13.57
N GLU A 135 10.12 -6.86 -12.39
CA GLU A 135 10.50 -8.25 -12.15
C GLU A 135 9.24 -9.11 -12.11
N LEU A 136 9.08 -9.98 -13.09
CA LEU A 136 7.98 -10.93 -13.22
C LEU A 136 8.55 -12.35 -13.36
N ASN A 137 8.19 -13.25 -12.43
CA ASN A 137 8.65 -14.63 -12.45
C ASN A 137 10.19 -14.73 -12.60
N ASP A 138 10.93 -14.02 -11.77
CA ASP A 138 12.40 -13.95 -11.72
C ASP A 138 13.05 -13.38 -13.01
N LYS A 139 12.27 -12.70 -13.86
CA LYS A 139 12.77 -12.05 -15.08
C LYS A 139 12.54 -10.55 -15.02
N VAL A 140 13.58 -9.81 -15.29
CA VAL A 140 13.50 -8.35 -15.41
C VAL A 140 13.12 -7.98 -16.85
N ILE A 141 12.05 -7.21 -16.97
CA ILE A 141 11.54 -6.69 -18.25
C ILE A 141 11.29 -5.20 -18.13
N SER A 142 11.52 -4.46 -19.21
CA SER A 142 11.16 -3.04 -19.30
C SER A 142 9.91 -2.88 -20.17
N ARG A 143 8.99 -2.04 -19.73
CA ARG A 143 7.75 -1.71 -20.45
C ARG A 143 7.56 -0.21 -20.53
N LYS A 144 7.42 0.30 -21.73
CA LYS A 144 6.98 1.68 -21.93
C LYS A 144 5.49 1.76 -21.61
N VAL A 145 5.13 2.79 -20.88
CA VAL A 145 3.75 3.09 -20.47
C VAL A 145 3.38 4.47 -20.97
N ILE A 146 2.22 4.58 -21.59
CA ILE A 146 1.64 5.85 -22.03
C ILE A 146 0.28 5.98 -21.40
N SER A 147 0.00 7.13 -20.81
CA SER A 147 -1.27 7.40 -20.14
C SER A 147 -1.73 8.83 -20.34
N ASP A 148 -3.04 9.04 -20.26
CA ASP A 148 -3.71 10.32 -20.27
C ASP A 148 -4.48 10.49 -18.95
N PHE A 149 -4.48 11.70 -18.41
CA PHE A 149 -5.08 12.04 -17.12
C PHE A 149 -6.30 12.92 -17.30
N SER A 150 -7.29 12.72 -16.43
CA SER A 150 -8.48 13.56 -16.33
C SER A 150 -8.87 13.79 -14.89
N VAL A 151 -9.30 15.01 -14.60
CA VAL A 151 -9.82 15.42 -13.28
C VAL A 151 -11.33 15.26 -13.29
N GLN A 152 -11.86 14.64 -12.24
CA GLN A 152 -13.30 14.48 -12.03
C GLN A 152 -13.78 15.37 -10.88
N GLU A 153 -15.08 15.35 -10.64
CA GLU A 153 -15.69 16.13 -9.57
C GLU A 153 -15.17 15.73 -8.18
N LYS A 154 -15.11 16.73 -7.31
CA LYS A 154 -14.79 16.56 -5.89
C LYS A 154 -15.91 15.80 -5.19
N GLN A 155 -15.54 14.85 -4.36
CA GLN A 155 -16.46 14.01 -3.61
C GLN A 155 -16.00 13.84 -2.16
N THR A 156 -16.91 13.52 -1.26
CA THR A 156 -16.56 13.14 0.10
C THR A 156 -16.36 11.62 0.18
N LEU A 157 -15.19 11.21 0.66
CA LEU A 157 -14.88 9.82 0.95
C LEU A 157 -15.05 9.55 2.44
N ASP A 158 -15.62 8.42 2.77
CA ASP A 158 -15.65 7.91 4.14
C ASP A 158 -14.41 7.03 4.35
N LEU A 159 -13.40 7.59 5.02
CA LEU A 159 -12.11 6.95 5.28
C LEU A 159 -11.98 6.59 6.77
N PRO A 160 -11.05 5.69 7.14
CA PRO A 160 -10.78 5.38 8.55
C PRO A 160 -10.47 6.60 9.42
N ILE A 161 -9.88 7.64 8.85
CA ILE A 161 -9.60 8.93 9.49
C ILE A 161 -10.83 9.87 9.56
N GLY A 162 -12.00 9.41 9.10
CA GLY A 162 -13.22 10.21 8.97
C GLY A 162 -13.51 10.67 7.54
N PRO A 163 -14.56 11.49 7.36
CA PRO A 163 -14.95 11.99 6.03
C PRO A 163 -13.92 12.98 5.50
N VAL A 164 -13.44 12.76 4.27
CA VAL A 164 -12.45 13.59 3.59
C VAL A 164 -12.99 14.03 2.24
N ALA A 165 -12.96 15.34 1.96
CA ALA A 165 -13.28 15.88 0.66
C ALA A 165 -12.07 15.76 -0.28
N ALA A 166 -12.21 15.02 -1.37
CA ALA A 166 -11.14 14.76 -2.31
C ALA A 166 -11.59 14.85 -3.77
N THR A 167 -10.72 15.34 -4.62
CA THR A 167 -10.89 15.38 -6.07
C THR A 167 -10.37 14.08 -6.67
N LYS A 168 -11.17 13.42 -7.50
CA LYS A 168 -10.77 12.20 -8.18
C LYS A 168 -10.01 12.53 -9.45
N VAL A 169 -8.81 11.99 -9.57
CA VAL A 169 -7.99 12.00 -10.78
C VAL A 169 -7.94 10.59 -11.35
N VAL A 170 -8.22 10.47 -12.64
CA VAL A 170 -8.22 9.19 -13.38
C VAL A 170 -7.09 9.20 -14.39
N GLU A 171 -6.25 8.18 -14.34
CA GLU A 171 -5.22 7.87 -15.32
C GLU A 171 -5.67 6.69 -16.16
N GLN A 172 -5.83 6.89 -17.46
CA GLN A 172 -6.08 5.82 -18.42
C GLN A 172 -4.81 5.54 -19.21
N GLY A 173 -4.30 4.33 -19.11
CA GLY A 173 -3.02 4.00 -19.70
C GLY A 173 -2.97 2.65 -20.39
N ARG A 174 -1.83 2.41 -21.06
CA ARG A 174 -1.50 1.14 -21.65
C ARG A 174 -0.01 0.84 -21.53
N PHE A 175 0.31 -0.42 -21.38
CA PHE A 175 1.65 -0.95 -21.54
C PHE A 175 1.90 -1.20 -23.04
N GLU A 176 2.93 -0.55 -23.60
CA GLU A 176 3.33 -0.84 -24.97
C GLU A 176 3.93 -2.25 -25.07
N LEU A 177 3.86 -2.84 -26.24
CA LEU A 177 4.22 -4.22 -26.61
C LEU A 177 3.18 -5.27 -26.20
N SER A 178 2.69 -5.29 -24.96
CA SER A 178 1.61 -6.21 -24.57
C SER A 178 0.22 -5.70 -24.99
N GLY A 179 0.05 -4.38 -25.03
CA GLY A 179 -1.23 -3.74 -25.33
C GLY A 179 -2.19 -3.70 -24.16
N ASP A 180 -1.80 -4.23 -23.00
CA ASP A 180 -2.62 -4.24 -21.79
C ASP A 180 -2.98 -2.82 -21.37
N ARG A 181 -4.27 -2.59 -21.18
CA ARG A 181 -4.82 -1.31 -20.72
C ARG A 181 -5.08 -1.37 -19.23
N PHE A 182 -4.98 -0.22 -18.58
CA PHE A 182 -5.31 -0.06 -17.18
C PHE A 182 -6.01 1.27 -16.92
N VAL A 183 -6.68 1.35 -15.79
CA VAL A 183 -7.22 2.58 -15.23
C VAL A 183 -6.73 2.68 -13.80
N ASN A 184 -5.95 3.72 -13.51
CA ASN A 184 -5.60 4.06 -12.14
C ASN A 184 -6.48 5.22 -11.66
N GLU A 185 -6.79 5.22 -10.38
CA GLU A 185 -7.61 6.24 -9.76
C GLU A 185 -6.89 6.79 -8.53
N PHE A 186 -6.90 8.11 -8.38
CA PHE A 186 -6.29 8.79 -7.23
C PHE A 186 -7.29 9.80 -6.67
N TRP A 187 -7.42 9.86 -5.37
CA TRP A 187 -8.24 10.84 -4.68
C TRP A 187 -7.33 11.76 -3.89
N LEU A 188 -7.31 13.03 -4.29
CA LEU A 188 -6.40 14.05 -3.80
C LEU A 188 -7.16 15.11 -3.02
N GLU A 189 -6.64 15.52 -1.88
CA GLU A 189 -7.03 16.74 -1.18
C GLU A 189 -6.57 17.98 -1.96
N ASP A 190 -7.04 19.16 -1.59
CA ASP A 190 -6.74 20.42 -2.30
C ASP A 190 -5.25 20.80 -2.30
N ASP A 191 -4.48 20.28 -1.36
CA ASP A 191 -3.03 20.44 -1.29
C ASP A 191 -2.23 19.43 -2.11
N GLY A 192 -2.93 18.52 -2.81
CA GLY A 192 -2.34 17.45 -3.63
C GLY A 192 -2.04 16.16 -2.87
N HIS A 193 -2.33 16.07 -1.57
CA HIS A 193 -2.13 14.82 -0.82
C HIS A 193 -3.11 13.73 -1.27
N VAL A 194 -2.58 12.56 -1.62
CA VAL A 194 -3.38 11.41 -2.06
C VAL A 194 -3.84 10.60 -0.84
N VAL A 195 -5.14 10.61 -0.57
CA VAL A 195 -5.77 9.89 0.55
C VAL A 195 -6.25 8.49 0.20
N LYS A 196 -6.46 8.23 -1.10
CA LYS A 196 -6.82 6.91 -1.62
C LYS A 196 -6.33 6.76 -3.04
N SER A 197 -5.91 5.56 -3.41
CA SER A 197 -5.59 5.24 -4.80
C SER A 197 -5.94 3.80 -5.14
N LYS A 198 -6.12 3.55 -6.44
CA LYS A 198 -6.20 2.24 -7.08
C LYS A 198 -5.21 2.20 -8.21
N GLN A 199 -4.28 1.28 -8.19
CA GLN A 199 -3.17 1.28 -9.12
C GLN A 199 -2.86 -0.11 -9.67
N THR A 200 -2.69 -0.21 -10.99
CA THR A 200 -2.17 -1.38 -11.70
C THR A 200 -0.70 -1.17 -12.00
N LEU A 201 0.15 -2.04 -11.48
CA LEU A 201 1.62 -1.90 -11.56
C LEU A 201 2.24 -2.67 -12.74
N PHE A 202 1.58 -3.75 -13.16
CA PHE A 202 2.11 -4.71 -14.12
C PHE A 202 1.13 -4.95 -15.27
N PRO A 203 1.62 -5.35 -16.46
CA PRO A 203 0.75 -5.85 -17.53
C PRO A 203 -0.08 -7.04 -17.02
N ALA A 204 -1.40 -7.00 -17.25
CA ALA A 204 -2.35 -8.02 -16.78
C ALA A 204 -2.26 -8.31 -15.27
N GLY A 205 -1.75 -7.36 -14.47
CA GLY A 205 -1.63 -7.48 -13.02
C GLY A 205 -2.89 -7.07 -12.29
N ASP A 206 -2.99 -7.54 -11.03
CA ASP A 206 -4.07 -7.15 -10.13
C ASP A 206 -3.98 -5.66 -9.75
N GLU A 207 -5.12 -5.08 -9.44
CA GLU A 207 -5.23 -3.74 -8.89
C GLU A 207 -4.83 -3.75 -7.41
N LEU A 208 -4.02 -2.79 -7.00
CA LEU A 208 -3.71 -2.50 -5.60
C LEU A 208 -4.45 -1.24 -5.17
N THR A 209 -5.33 -1.39 -4.19
CA THR A 209 -5.99 -0.28 -3.51
C THR A 209 -5.19 0.14 -2.28
N LEU A 210 -4.85 1.43 -2.17
CA LEU A 210 -4.29 2.05 -0.98
C LEU A 210 -5.31 3.01 -0.38
N THR A 211 -5.47 2.98 0.95
CA THR A 211 -6.41 3.85 1.67
C THR A 211 -5.73 4.41 2.91
N GLN A 212 -5.76 5.73 3.10
CA GLN A 212 -5.19 6.40 4.27
C GLN A 212 -5.90 5.95 5.54
N VAL A 213 -5.12 5.54 6.54
CA VAL A 213 -5.60 5.17 7.88
C VAL A 213 -5.23 6.24 8.90
N THR A 214 -3.95 6.64 8.91
CA THR A 214 -3.42 7.71 9.78
C THR A 214 -2.42 8.55 9.01
N TRP A 215 -2.33 9.83 9.33
CA TRP A 215 -1.34 10.73 8.74
C TRP A 215 -0.86 11.77 9.75
N ILE A 216 0.34 11.59 10.27
CA ILE A 216 0.97 12.51 11.24
C ILE A 216 1.13 13.93 10.68
N GLY A 217 1.32 14.07 9.36
CA GLY A 217 1.43 15.37 8.69
C GLY A 217 0.17 16.24 8.83
N ARG A 218 -1.02 15.61 8.91
CA ARG A 218 -2.31 16.30 9.11
C ARG A 218 -2.37 16.92 10.51
N ASP A 219 -2.13 16.13 11.54
CA ASP A 219 -2.15 16.58 12.93
C ASP A 219 -1.18 17.73 13.17
N TYR A 220 0.00 17.65 12.53
CA TYR A 220 1.00 18.70 12.60
C TYR A 220 0.55 19.99 11.90
N SER A 221 -0.15 19.89 10.76
CA SER A 221 -0.66 21.05 10.03
C SER A 221 -1.81 21.72 10.78
N GLU A 222 -2.74 20.97 11.35
CA GLU A 222 -3.85 21.47 12.17
C GLU A 222 -3.36 22.14 13.45
N SER A 223 -2.39 21.53 14.15
CA SER A 223 -1.79 22.10 15.35
C SER A 223 -1.06 23.44 15.06
N ARG A 224 -0.46 23.58 13.87
CA ARG A 224 0.16 24.84 13.43
C ARG A 224 -0.88 25.91 13.11
N ARG A 225 -2.00 25.54 12.47
CA ARG A 225 -3.11 26.47 12.20
C ARG A 225 -3.72 26.98 13.49
N ALA A 226 -4.06 26.08 14.43
CA ALA A 226 -4.60 26.41 15.73
C ALA A 226 -3.67 27.36 16.52
N LYS A 227 -2.36 27.11 16.51
CA LYS A 227 -1.39 28.01 17.16
C LYS A 227 -1.30 29.39 16.51
N LYS A 228 -1.42 29.49 15.17
CA LYS A 228 -1.43 30.79 14.48
C LYS A 228 -2.71 31.59 14.76
N GLU A 229 -3.86 30.90 14.83
CA GLU A 229 -5.15 31.54 15.17
C GLU A 229 -5.15 32.07 16.61
N GLN A 230 -4.59 31.32 17.58
CA GLN A 230 -4.44 31.77 18.95
C GLN A 230 -3.49 32.99 19.07
N GLN A 231 -2.36 32.99 18.37
CA GLN A 231 -1.42 34.12 18.36
C GLN A 231 -1.98 35.35 17.66
N GLY A 232 -2.87 35.18 16.68
CA GLY A 232 -3.57 36.30 16.02
C GLY A 232 -4.62 36.94 16.90
N GLN A 233 -5.26 36.18 17.80
CA GLN A 233 -6.25 36.69 18.76
C GLN A 233 -5.64 37.41 19.99
N GLU A 234 -4.37 37.07 20.35
CA GLU A 234 -3.65 37.76 21.43
C GLU A 234 -2.97 39.05 20.99
N ALA A 235 -2.97 39.35 19.69
CA ALA A 235 -2.35 40.56 19.11
C ALA A 235 -3.34 41.68 18.73
N GLU A 236 -4.64 41.47 18.91
CA GLU A 236 -5.72 42.46 18.80
C GLU A 236 -6.18 42.94 20.20
#